data_59ca0b524d6ce2c854b4cb9b27ea4cef
#
_entry.id   59ca0b524d6ce2c854b4cb9b27ea4cef
#
_cell.length_a   1.000
_cell.length_b   1.000
_cell.length_c   1.000
_cell.angle_alpha   90.00
_cell.angle_beta   90.00
_cell.angle_gamma   90.00
#
_symmetry.space_group_name_H-M   'P 1'
#
loop_
_entity.id
_entity.type
_entity.pdbx_description
1 polymer ?
#
loop_
_entity_poly.entity_id
_entity_poly.type
_entity_poly.pdbx_seq_one_letter_code
_entity_poly.pdbx_strand_id
1 'polypeptide(L)'
;MIESIEGYQMTDSQKYRMCLVRAHMDYITTEINDVDSMIENMISSDPDYENAVQLLCIIPGVKHDSAVTIISKIGIDMSQFYNSKRLCCWAGLTPGSNESGGKKKSVRITRADVYLKPALVQCAHAAVKSNKSPYYKKKYESLVKRRGKKRAIIAIAHMILTAIYQMLSTGETWNPSDLYKIDMPQALVDKQKAKAIKQAKKLLQQEGILPLDEPIAS
;
A
#
# COMPACT_ATOMS: atom_id res chain seq x y z
N MET A 1 15.39 22.43 18.30
CA MET A 1 16.63 21.60 18.15
C MET A 1 17.82 22.42 17.65
N ILE A 2 17.66 23.32 16.68
CA ILE A 2 18.75 24.20 16.21
C ILE A 2 19.16 25.17 17.32
N GLU A 3 18.22 25.84 17.98
CA GLU A 3 18.46 26.77 19.08
C GLU A 3 19.17 26.14 20.30
N SER A 4 18.99 24.83 20.53
CA SER A 4 19.68 24.13 21.63
C SER A 4 21.15 23.81 21.33
N ILE A 5 21.58 23.96 20.08
CA ILE A 5 22.95 23.75 19.64
C ILE A 5 23.68 25.10 19.49
N GLU A 6 22.93 26.17 19.27
CA GLU A 6 23.48 27.55 19.22
C GLU A 6 24.05 27.93 20.59
N GLY A 7 25.33 28.23 20.62
CA GLY A 7 26.07 28.58 21.83
C GLY A 7 26.86 27.45 22.51
N TYR A 8 26.66 26.19 22.13
CA TYR A 8 27.51 25.10 22.63
C TYR A 8 28.86 25.07 21.91
N GLN A 9 29.92 25.29 22.65
CA GLN A 9 31.29 25.19 22.11
C GLN A 9 31.72 23.72 22.05
N MET A 10 31.66 23.13 20.86
CA MET A 10 32.14 21.77 20.61
C MET A 10 33.65 21.71 20.67
N THR A 11 34.20 20.68 21.29
CA THR A 11 35.62 20.34 21.17
C THR A 11 35.94 19.87 19.76
N ASP A 12 37.20 19.99 19.33
CA ASP A 12 37.62 19.56 17.98
C ASP A 12 37.35 18.06 17.76
N SER A 13 37.51 17.22 18.79
CA SER A 13 37.15 15.79 18.74
C SER A 13 35.68 15.57 18.50
N GLN A 14 34.78 16.38 19.06
CA GLN A 14 33.34 16.29 18.82
C GLN A 14 32.98 16.72 17.40
N LYS A 15 33.56 17.83 16.94
CA LYS A 15 33.39 18.31 15.54
C LYS A 15 33.83 17.25 14.55
N TYR A 16 35.01 16.66 14.76
CA TYR A 16 35.52 15.60 13.89
C TYR A 16 34.61 14.40 13.82
N ARG A 17 34.10 13.89 14.97
CA ARG A 17 33.13 12.79 14.99
C ARG A 17 31.84 13.15 14.26
N MET A 18 31.32 14.36 14.43
CA MET A 18 30.12 14.82 13.73
C MET A 18 30.33 14.87 12.20
N CYS A 19 31.49 15.35 11.76
CA CYS A 19 31.86 15.32 10.33
C CYS A 19 31.89 13.90 9.76
N LEU A 20 32.47 12.95 10.50
CA LEU A 20 32.46 11.53 10.10
C LEU A 20 31.06 10.95 10.01
N VAL A 21 30.23 11.20 11.01
CA VAL A 21 28.82 10.73 11.02
C VAL A 21 28.07 11.35 9.84
N ARG A 22 28.25 12.63 9.59
CA ARG A 22 27.62 13.34 8.47
C ARG A 22 28.03 12.74 7.13
N ALA A 23 29.34 12.56 6.91
CA ALA A 23 29.84 11.97 5.69
C ALA A 23 29.30 10.55 5.46
N HIS A 24 29.19 9.75 6.54
CA HIS A 24 28.59 8.42 6.44
C HIS A 24 27.08 8.47 6.13
N MET A 25 26.34 9.41 6.71
CA MET A 25 24.92 9.60 6.38
C MET A 25 24.73 10.02 4.91
N ASP A 26 25.56 10.95 4.42
CA ASP A 26 25.51 11.41 3.04
C ASP A 26 25.85 10.25 2.07
N TYR A 27 26.85 9.43 2.39
CA TYR A 27 27.19 8.22 1.64
C TYR A 27 26.01 7.22 1.57
N ILE A 28 25.43 6.86 2.72
CA ILE A 28 24.27 5.95 2.76
C ILE A 28 23.09 6.51 1.97
N THR A 29 22.88 7.82 2.03
CA THR A 29 21.79 8.46 1.27
C THR A 29 22.01 8.32 -0.24
N THR A 30 23.25 8.46 -0.70
CA THR A 30 23.61 8.25 -2.11
C THR A 30 23.33 6.80 -2.53
N GLU A 31 23.80 5.82 -1.75
CA GLU A 31 23.57 4.40 -2.03
C GLU A 31 22.08 4.04 -2.08
N ILE A 32 21.26 4.62 -1.19
CA ILE A 32 19.80 4.44 -1.22
C ILE A 32 19.22 4.98 -2.53
N ASN A 33 19.60 6.19 -2.95
CA ASN A 33 19.10 6.79 -4.18
C ASN A 33 19.51 5.98 -5.42
N ASP A 34 20.70 5.40 -5.43
CA ASP A 34 21.20 4.55 -6.51
C ASP A 34 20.37 3.26 -6.61
N VAL A 35 20.10 2.61 -5.48
CA VAL A 35 19.24 1.42 -5.43
C VAL A 35 17.80 1.75 -5.83
N ASP A 36 17.24 2.86 -5.37
CA ASP A 36 15.90 3.31 -5.76
C ASP A 36 15.83 3.55 -7.27
N SER A 37 16.85 4.17 -7.85
CA SER A 37 16.96 4.38 -9.30
C SER A 37 17.03 3.07 -10.08
N MET A 38 17.75 2.08 -9.58
CA MET A 38 17.78 0.74 -10.17
C MET A 38 16.40 0.06 -10.14
N ILE A 39 15.68 0.16 -9.01
CA ILE A 39 14.31 -0.39 -8.87
C ILE A 39 13.37 0.27 -9.88
N GLU A 40 13.41 1.59 -10.01
CA GLU A 40 12.58 2.33 -10.99
C GLU A 40 12.90 1.92 -12.43
N ASN A 41 14.16 1.75 -12.77
CA ASN A 41 14.56 1.27 -14.09
C ASN A 41 14.06 -0.15 -14.37
N MET A 42 14.08 -1.05 -13.37
CA MET A 42 13.56 -2.40 -13.50
C MET A 42 12.03 -2.39 -13.74
N ILE A 43 11.30 -1.56 -13.01
CA ILE A 43 9.84 -1.44 -13.17
C ILE A 43 9.50 -0.87 -14.54
N SER A 44 10.18 0.20 -14.96
CA SER A 44 9.93 0.86 -16.25
C SER A 44 10.34 0.02 -17.47
N SER A 45 11.23 -0.98 -17.28
CA SER A 45 11.62 -1.89 -18.34
C SER A 45 10.58 -2.95 -18.67
N ASP A 46 9.60 -3.17 -17.78
CA ASP A 46 8.52 -4.15 -17.95
C ASP A 46 7.16 -3.45 -17.83
N PRO A 47 6.45 -3.26 -18.95
CA PRO A 47 5.15 -2.56 -18.96
C PRO A 47 4.10 -3.22 -18.08
N ASP A 48 4.14 -4.55 -17.90
CA ASP A 48 3.16 -5.26 -17.07
C ASP A 48 3.36 -4.93 -15.59
N TYR A 49 4.63 -4.83 -15.14
CA TYR A 49 4.94 -4.39 -13.78
C TYR A 49 4.61 -2.93 -13.57
N GLU A 50 4.93 -2.05 -14.52
CA GLU A 50 4.59 -0.62 -14.42
C GLU A 50 3.07 -0.43 -14.32
N ASN A 51 2.30 -1.09 -15.18
CA ASN A 51 0.83 -1.04 -15.14
C ASN A 51 0.27 -1.57 -13.81
N ALA A 52 0.81 -2.68 -13.30
CA ALA A 52 0.41 -3.24 -12.02
C ALA A 52 0.68 -2.28 -10.85
N VAL A 53 1.85 -1.63 -10.80
CA VAL A 53 2.19 -0.61 -9.80
C VAL A 53 1.22 0.56 -9.87
N GLN A 54 0.96 1.09 -11.07
CA GLN A 54 0.02 2.19 -11.28
C GLN A 54 -1.40 1.81 -10.86
N LEU A 55 -1.83 0.59 -11.16
CA LEU A 55 -3.13 0.07 -10.77
C LEU A 55 -3.28 0.03 -9.24
N LEU A 56 -2.29 -0.49 -8.52
CA LEU A 56 -2.32 -0.54 -7.07
C LEU A 56 -2.34 0.85 -6.41
N CYS A 57 -1.71 1.85 -7.01
CA CYS A 57 -1.69 3.22 -6.49
C CYS A 57 -3.07 3.90 -6.48
N ILE A 58 -4.09 3.32 -7.15
CA ILE A 58 -5.47 3.80 -7.07
C ILE A 58 -6.08 3.52 -5.69
N ILE A 59 -5.64 2.46 -5.03
CA ILE A 59 -6.18 2.05 -3.72
C ILE A 59 -5.82 3.13 -2.68
N PRO A 60 -6.81 3.65 -1.93
CA PRO A 60 -6.54 4.61 -0.88
C PRO A 60 -5.55 4.05 0.15
N GLY A 61 -4.45 4.79 0.37
CA GLY A 61 -3.40 4.40 1.31
C GLY A 61 -2.25 3.59 0.72
N VAL A 62 -2.34 3.15 -0.52
CA VAL A 62 -1.23 2.53 -1.25
C VAL A 62 -0.52 3.62 -2.05
N LYS A 63 0.78 3.79 -1.83
CA LYS A 63 1.67 4.64 -2.60
C LYS A 63 2.61 3.79 -3.43
N HIS A 64 3.37 4.43 -4.32
CA HIS A 64 4.31 3.79 -5.24
C HIS A 64 5.23 2.79 -4.54
N ASP A 65 6.02 3.20 -3.55
CA ASP A 65 6.97 2.33 -2.83
C ASP A 65 6.27 1.13 -2.18
N SER A 66 5.05 1.36 -1.63
CA SER A 66 4.26 0.28 -1.04
C SER A 66 3.72 -0.68 -2.11
N ALA A 67 3.32 -0.16 -3.28
CA ALA A 67 2.87 -0.98 -4.41
C ALA A 67 4.02 -1.84 -4.94
N VAL A 68 5.20 -1.26 -5.13
CA VAL A 68 6.43 -1.97 -5.53
C VAL A 68 6.76 -3.07 -4.53
N THR A 69 6.78 -2.74 -3.22
CA THR A 69 7.03 -3.72 -2.16
C THR A 69 6.02 -4.86 -2.18
N ILE A 70 4.74 -4.57 -2.38
CA ILE A 70 3.69 -5.59 -2.43
C ILE A 70 3.89 -6.49 -3.65
N ILE A 71 4.04 -5.89 -4.84
CA ILE A 71 4.22 -6.63 -6.10
C ILE A 71 5.48 -7.49 -6.08
N SER A 72 6.60 -6.98 -5.52
CA SER A 72 7.83 -7.78 -5.38
C SER A 72 7.65 -9.05 -4.56
N LYS A 73 6.62 -9.12 -3.71
CA LYS A 73 6.33 -10.27 -2.86
C LYS A 73 5.26 -11.20 -3.42
N ILE A 74 4.24 -10.66 -4.06
CA ILE A 74 3.11 -11.46 -4.55
C ILE A 74 3.16 -11.71 -6.07
N GLY A 75 4.03 -10.98 -6.80
CA GLY A 75 4.02 -10.98 -8.27
C GLY A 75 2.79 -10.29 -8.85
N ILE A 76 2.69 -10.32 -10.17
CA ILE A 76 1.53 -9.81 -10.92
C ILE A 76 0.57 -10.94 -11.30
N ASP A 77 1.06 -12.16 -11.41
CA ASP A 77 0.24 -13.34 -11.75
C ASP A 77 -0.48 -13.88 -10.51
N MET A 78 -1.78 -13.68 -10.48
CA MET A 78 -2.63 -14.16 -9.39
C MET A 78 -3.07 -15.61 -9.54
N SER A 79 -2.77 -16.28 -10.66
CA SER A 79 -3.09 -17.71 -10.87
C SER A 79 -2.36 -18.61 -9.87
N GLN A 80 -1.21 -18.20 -9.37
CA GLN A 80 -0.45 -18.89 -8.32
C GLN A 80 -1.22 -19.02 -6.98
N PHE A 81 -2.25 -18.19 -6.78
CA PHE A 81 -3.11 -18.27 -5.60
C PHE A 81 -4.50 -18.74 -6.01
N TYR A 82 -4.99 -19.81 -5.40
CA TYR A 82 -6.31 -20.35 -5.68
C TYR A 82 -7.45 -19.32 -5.52
N ASN A 83 -7.33 -18.40 -4.57
CA ASN A 83 -8.25 -17.28 -4.35
C ASN A 83 -7.65 -16.25 -3.38
N SER A 84 -8.31 -15.08 -3.26
CA SER A 84 -7.89 -14.00 -2.37
C SER A 84 -7.77 -14.43 -0.89
N LYS A 85 -8.58 -15.41 -0.44
CA LYS A 85 -8.51 -15.92 0.94
C LYS A 85 -7.20 -16.66 1.19
N ARG A 86 -6.71 -17.43 0.21
CA ARG A 86 -5.42 -18.12 0.27
C ARG A 86 -4.27 -17.14 0.29
N LEU A 87 -4.31 -16.11 -0.55
CA LEU A 87 -3.33 -15.02 -0.52
C LEU A 87 -3.30 -14.31 0.84
N CYS A 88 -4.46 -13.96 1.40
CA CYS A 88 -4.55 -13.33 2.72
C CYS A 88 -4.05 -14.25 3.85
N CYS A 89 -4.25 -15.55 3.73
CA CYS A 89 -3.74 -16.54 4.67
C CYS A 89 -2.21 -16.64 4.58
N TRP A 90 -1.67 -16.69 3.37
CA TRP A 90 -0.23 -16.69 3.10
C TRP A 90 0.43 -15.40 3.62
N ALA A 91 -0.19 -14.25 3.41
CA ALA A 91 0.26 -12.97 3.93
C ALA A 91 0.12 -12.81 5.47
N GLY A 92 -0.43 -13.81 6.17
CA GLY A 92 -0.60 -13.80 7.62
C GLY A 92 -1.57 -12.75 8.13
N LEU A 93 -2.58 -12.39 7.34
CA LEU A 93 -3.64 -11.45 7.71
C LEU A 93 -4.91 -12.17 8.21
N THR A 94 -4.89 -13.49 8.29
CA THR A 94 -6.00 -14.30 8.81
C THR A 94 -5.65 -14.92 10.16
N PRO A 95 -6.64 -15.17 11.02
CA PRO A 95 -6.41 -15.91 12.25
C PRO A 95 -5.90 -17.33 11.95
N GLY A 96 -4.91 -17.78 12.71
CA GLY A 96 -4.48 -19.17 12.67
C GLY A 96 -5.57 -20.09 13.19
N SER A 97 -5.67 -21.31 12.63
CA SER A 97 -6.52 -22.36 13.17
C SER A 97 -5.83 -22.94 14.42
N ASN A 98 -6.30 -22.55 15.59
CA ASN A 98 -5.83 -23.08 16.85
C ASN A 98 -7.03 -23.52 17.69
N GLU A 99 -7.67 -24.58 17.20
CA GLU A 99 -8.82 -25.19 17.81
C GLU A 99 -8.54 -26.68 18.04
N SER A 100 -8.82 -27.17 19.22
CA SER A 100 -8.69 -28.60 19.59
C SER A 100 -9.84 -28.98 20.52
N GLY A 101 -10.52 -30.09 20.20
CA GLY A 101 -11.67 -30.58 20.98
C GLY A 101 -12.82 -29.55 21.06
N GLY A 102 -13.09 -28.79 19.99
CA GLY A 102 -14.13 -27.76 19.97
C GLY A 102 -13.80 -26.48 20.74
N LYS A 103 -12.60 -26.38 21.36
CA LYS A 103 -12.16 -25.20 22.13
C LYS A 103 -11.15 -24.38 21.35
N LYS A 104 -11.46 -23.12 21.07
CA LYS A 104 -10.53 -22.15 20.46
C LYS A 104 -9.51 -21.68 21.47
N LYS A 105 -8.23 -22.05 21.28
CA LYS A 105 -7.11 -21.67 22.15
C LYS A 105 -6.55 -20.29 21.85
N SER A 106 -6.56 -19.86 20.59
CA SER A 106 -6.02 -18.56 20.19
C SER A 106 -6.67 -18.06 18.90
N VAL A 107 -6.83 -16.75 18.78
CA VAL A 107 -7.23 -16.03 17.56
C VAL A 107 -6.10 -15.17 17.00
N ARG A 108 -4.86 -15.47 17.34
CA ARG A 108 -3.69 -14.76 16.81
C ARG A 108 -3.59 -14.99 15.30
N ILE A 109 -3.21 -13.95 14.57
CA ILE A 109 -2.85 -14.07 13.16
C ILE A 109 -1.58 -14.91 13.02
N THR A 110 -1.45 -15.61 11.90
CA THR A 110 -0.27 -16.40 11.57
C THR A 110 0.98 -15.52 11.42
N ARG A 111 2.16 -16.12 11.63
CA ARG A 111 3.41 -15.48 11.19
C ARG A 111 3.43 -15.49 9.66
N ALA A 112 3.94 -14.43 9.08
CA ALA A 112 4.06 -14.27 7.64
C ALA A 112 5.39 -13.63 7.31
N ASP A 113 5.58 -13.36 6.02
CA ASP A 113 6.70 -12.59 5.49
C ASP A 113 6.96 -11.30 6.31
N VAL A 114 8.23 -11.02 6.51
CA VAL A 114 8.71 -9.89 7.32
C VAL A 114 8.43 -8.55 6.65
N TYR A 115 8.25 -8.51 5.32
CA TYR A 115 8.10 -7.28 4.54
C TYR A 115 6.65 -7.01 4.12
N LEU A 116 5.95 -8.01 3.56
CA LEU A 116 4.60 -7.83 3.00
C LEU A 116 3.58 -7.38 4.04
N LYS A 117 3.53 -8.09 5.17
CA LYS A 117 2.56 -7.78 6.23
C LYS A 117 2.76 -6.39 6.84
N PRO A 118 3.98 -5.94 7.20
CA PRO A 118 4.22 -4.57 7.62
C PRO A 118 3.84 -3.53 6.58
N ALA A 119 4.18 -3.75 5.30
CA ALA A 119 3.79 -2.84 4.21
C ALA A 119 2.26 -2.69 4.11
N LEU A 120 1.51 -3.79 4.14
CA LEU A 120 0.05 -3.75 4.12
C LEU A 120 -0.55 -3.08 5.37
N VAL A 121 0.07 -3.25 6.54
CA VAL A 121 -0.35 -2.56 7.78
C VAL A 121 -0.08 -1.06 7.68
N GLN A 122 1.04 -0.63 7.09
CA GLN A 122 1.32 0.78 6.83
C GLN A 122 0.32 1.38 5.85
N CYS A 123 0.01 0.67 4.76
CA CYS A 123 -1.05 1.06 3.82
C CYS A 123 -2.41 1.21 4.53
N ALA A 124 -2.76 0.28 5.41
CA ALA A 124 -4.00 0.34 6.19
C ALA A 124 -4.04 1.57 7.12
N HIS A 125 -2.94 1.87 7.80
CA HIS A 125 -2.84 3.10 8.62
C HIS A 125 -2.96 4.37 7.78
N ALA A 126 -2.32 4.42 6.62
CA ALA A 126 -2.42 5.54 5.69
C ALA A 126 -3.84 5.70 5.14
N ALA A 127 -4.49 4.59 4.76
CA ALA A 127 -5.86 4.58 4.26
C ALA A 127 -6.88 5.10 5.29
N VAL A 128 -6.74 4.67 6.55
CA VAL A 128 -7.61 5.10 7.65
C VAL A 128 -7.43 6.58 8.01
N LYS A 129 -6.20 7.11 7.92
CA LYS A 129 -5.89 8.52 8.19
C LYS A 129 -6.19 9.44 7.00
N SER A 130 -6.43 8.88 5.81
CA SER A 130 -6.65 9.67 4.61
C SER A 130 -7.98 10.41 4.66
N ASN A 131 -7.93 11.75 4.57
CA ASN A 131 -9.11 12.58 4.39
C ASN A 131 -9.63 12.58 2.93
N LYS A 132 -8.82 12.11 1.97
CA LYS A 132 -9.20 12.08 0.54
C LYS A 132 -10.17 10.94 0.21
N SER A 133 -10.20 9.89 1.03
CA SER A 133 -11.10 8.75 0.84
C SER A 133 -11.53 8.22 2.21
N PRO A 134 -12.74 8.54 2.67
CA PRO A 134 -13.23 8.12 3.99
C PRO A 134 -13.67 6.65 4.02
N TYR A 135 -13.60 5.90 2.90
CA TYR A 135 -14.06 4.51 2.83
C TYR A 135 -13.46 3.63 3.94
N TYR A 136 -12.13 3.50 3.96
CA TYR A 136 -11.45 2.67 4.95
C TYR A 136 -11.55 3.26 6.37
N LYS A 137 -11.63 4.58 6.51
CA LYS A 137 -11.85 5.25 7.80
C LYS A 137 -13.18 4.83 8.41
N LYS A 138 -14.29 4.92 7.67
CA LYS A 138 -15.62 4.50 8.15
C LYS A 138 -15.67 3.00 8.48
N LYS A 139 -15.06 2.15 7.63
CA LYS A 139 -14.94 0.70 7.92
C LYS A 139 -14.14 0.45 9.21
N TYR A 140 -13.03 1.14 9.39
CA TYR A 140 -12.20 1.04 10.59
C TYR A 140 -12.98 1.46 11.85
N GLU A 141 -13.66 2.60 11.84
CA GLU A 141 -14.45 3.10 12.96
C GLU A 141 -15.54 2.11 13.41
N SER A 142 -16.21 1.50 12.44
CA SER A 142 -17.19 0.42 12.71
C SER A 142 -16.53 -0.80 13.37
N LEU A 143 -15.34 -1.21 12.90
CA LEU A 143 -14.64 -2.39 13.41
C LEU A 143 -14.01 -2.16 14.78
N VAL A 144 -13.48 -0.95 15.05
CA VAL A 144 -12.82 -0.62 16.32
C VAL A 144 -13.71 -0.82 17.51
N LYS A 145 -14.98 -0.39 17.43
CA LYS A 145 -15.98 -0.52 18.50
C LYS A 145 -16.15 -1.96 18.98
N ARG A 146 -16.04 -2.91 18.06
CA ARG A 146 -16.27 -4.34 18.30
C ARG A 146 -15.00 -5.15 18.56
N ARG A 147 -13.90 -4.82 17.87
CA ARG A 147 -12.70 -5.68 17.81
C ARG A 147 -11.42 -5.04 18.35
N GLY A 148 -11.45 -3.73 18.65
CA GLY A 148 -10.31 -2.95 19.11
C GLY A 148 -9.37 -2.54 17.96
N LYS A 149 -8.51 -1.54 18.24
CA LYS A 149 -7.70 -0.83 17.24
C LYS A 149 -6.78 -1.77 16.42
N LYS A 150 -6.00 -2.63 17.09
CA LYS A 150 -5.02 -3.52 16.42
C LYS A 150 -5.70 -4.50 15.45
N ARG A 151 -6.81 -5.13 15.88
CA ARG A 151 -7.55 -6.07 15.03
C ARG A 151 -8.26 -5.38 13.88
N ALA A 152 -8.75 -4.16 14.10
CA ALA A 152 -9.40 -3.37 13.06
C ALA A 152 -8.41 -3.00 11.94
N ILE A 153 -7.17 -2.59 12.25
CA ILE A 153 -6.13 -2.31 11.25
C ILE A 153 -5.80 -3.56 10.43
N ILE A 154 -5.65 -4.72 11.06
CA ILE A 154 -5.41 -5.97 10.34
C ILE A 154 -6.58 -6.32 9.40
N ALA A 155 -7.82 -6.05 9.81
CA ALA A 155 -8.98 -6.25 8.94
C ALA A 155 -8.96 -5.29 7.73
N ILE A 156 -8.54 -4.05 7.91
CA ILE A 156 -8.38 -3.11 6.78
C ILE A 156 -7.23 -3.58 5.86
N ALA A 157 -6.09 -4.02 6.40
CA ALA A 157 -5.00 -4.59 5.60
C ALA A 157 -5.46 -5.82 4.79
N HIS A 158 -6.27 -6.70 5.39
CA HIS A 158 -6.89 -7.83 4.69
C HIS A 158 -7.81 -7.36 3.55
N MET A 159 -8.62 -6.32 3.77
CA MET A 159 -9.50 -5.76 2.73
C MET A 159 -8.68 -5.16 1.57
N ILE A 160 -7.58 -4.47 1.87
CA ILE A 160 -6.67 -3.93 0.86
C ILE A 160 -6.07 -5.07 0.03
N LEU A 161 -5.55 -6.12 0.65
CA LEU A 161 -4.96 -7.25 -0.07
C LEU A 161 -6.00 -8.02 -0.91
N THR A 162 -7.24 -8.13 -0.43
CA THR A 162 -8.34 -8.72 -1.21
C THR A 162 -8.65 -7.87 -2.46
N ALA A 163 -8.63 -6.54 -2.32
CA ALA A 163 -8.81 -5.63 -3.45
C ALA A 163 -7.65 -5.75 -4.46
N ILE A 164 -6.41 -5.82 -3.98
CA ILE A 164 -5.22 -6.04 -4.82
C ILE A 164 -5.36 -7.33 -5.63
N TYR A 165 -5.72 -8.44 -4.98
CA TYR A 165 -5.95 -9.72 -5.67
C TYR A 165 -6.98 -9.57 -6.79
N GLN A 166 -8.12 -8.95 -6.51
CA GLN A 166 -9.18 -8.75 -7.51
C GLN A 166 -8.70 -7.88 -8.67
N MET A 167 -8.05 -6.77 -8.37
CA MET A 167 -7.56 -5.83 -9.38
C MET A 167 -6.51 -6.46 -10.30
N LEU A 168 -5.54 -7.20 -9.75
CA LEU A 168 -4.53 -7.89 -10.54
C LEU A 168 -5.10 -9.08 -11.33
N SER A 169 -6.16 -9.75 -10.83
CA SER A 169 -6.82 -10.85 -11.53
C SER A 169 -7.70 -10.42 -12.69
N THR A 170 -8.36 -9.24 -12.58
CA THR A 170 -9.37 -8.78 -13.55
C THR A 170 -8.91 -7.58 -14.37
N GLY A 171 -7.83 -6.90 -13.98
CA GLY A 171 -7.43 -5.63 -14.56
C GLY A 171 -8.34 -4.44 -14.19
N GLU A 172 -9.37 -4.68 -13.38
CA GLU A 172 -10.32 -3.63 -13.00
C GLU A 172 -9.74 -2.65 -12.00
N THR A 173 -10.18 -1.41 -12.07
CA THR A 173 -9.78 -0.36 -11.12
C THR A 173 -10.45 -0.56 -9.76
N TRP A 174 -9.84 -0.02 -8.69
CA TRP A 174 -10.38 -0.10 -7.33
C TRP A 174 -11.81 0.46 -7.26
N ASN A 175 -12.76 -0.42 -7.06
CA ASN A 175 -14.18 -0.09 -6.92
C ASN A 175 -14.84 -1.10 -5.96
N PRO A 176 -14.81 -0.86 -4.65
CA PRO A 176 -15.40 -1.78 -3.70
C PRO A 176 -16.92 -1.82 -3.87
N SER A 177 -17.49 -3.02 -3.92
CA SER A 177 -18.92 -3.28 -4.18
C SER A 177 -19.87 -2.60 -3.20
N ASP A 178 -19.36 -2.21 -2.02
CA ASP A 178 -20.12 -1.53 -0.98
C ASP A 178 -19.74 -0.04 -0.83
N LEU A 179 -19.04 0.54 -1.80
CA LEU A 179 -18.64 1.95 -1.79
C LEU A 179 -19.84 2.88 -1.59
N TYR A 180 -20.95 2.57 -2.25
CA TYR A 180 -22.19 3.36 -2.19
C TYR A 180 -23.02 3.14 -0.93
N LYS A 181 -22.73 2.08 -0.17
CA LYS A 181 -23.40 1.81 1.13
C LYS A 181 -22.79 2.64 2.27
N ILE A 182 -21.70 3.32 2.00
CA ILE A 182 -21.03 4.19 2.95
C ILE A 182 -21.49 5.61 2.65
N ASP A 183 -22.02 6.30 3.66
CA ASP A 183 -22.38 7.70 3.56
C ASP A 183 -21.13 8.55 3.33
N MET A 184 -20.75 8.72 2.07
CA MET A 184 -19.64 9.54 1.59
C MET A 184 -20.21 10.79 0.93
N PRO A 185 -19.57 11.97 1.10
CA PRO A 185 -19.92 13.15 0.32
C PRO A 185 -19.88 12.85 -1.17
N GLN A 186 -20.96 13.18 -1.90
CA GLN A 186 -21.08 12.88 -3.33
C GLN A 186 -19.89 13.37 -4.15
N ALA A 187 -19.41 14.59 -3.85
CA ALA A 187 -18.23 15.16 -4.50
C ALA A 187 -16.96 14.30 -4.37
N LEU A 188 -16.80 13.55 -3.26
CA LEU A 188 -15.67 12.64 -3.08
C LEU A 188 -15.87 11.34 -3.87
N VAL A 189 -17.09 10.85 -3.94
CA VAL A 189 -17.45 9.66 -4.75
C VAL A 189 -17.18 9.96 -6.21
N ASP A 190 -17.64 11.12 -6.71
CA ASP A 190 -17.49 11.52 -8.11
C ASP A 190 -16.01 11.74 -8.46
N LYS A 191 -15.24 12.38 -7.58
CA LYS A 191 -13.81 12.57 -7.76
C LYS A 191 -13.03 11.24 -7.83
N GLN A 192 -13.41 10.25 -7.00
CA GLN A 192 -12.81 8.91 -7.04
C GLN A 192 -13.15 8.18 -8.33
N LYS A 193 -14.42 8.23 -8.78
CA LYS A 193 -14.85 7.66 -10.05
C LYS A 193 -14.11 8.29 -11.24
N ALA A 194 -14.03 9.62 -11.28
CA ALA A 194 -13.30 10.32 -12.33
C ALA A 194 -11.83 9.91 -12.39
N LYS A 195 -11.16 9.77 -11.22
CA LYS A 195 -9.78 9.29 -11.14
C LYS A 195 -9.65 7.86 -11.65
N ALA A 196 -10.55 6.97 -11.25
CA ALA A 196 -10.55 5.57 -11.69
C ALA A 196 -10.78 5.46 -13.21
N ILE A 197 -11.74 6.21 -13.75
CA ILE A 197 -12.02 6.26 -15.20
C ILE A 197 -10.80 6.77 -15.99
N LYS A 198 -10.17 7.86 -15.51
CA LYS A 198 -8.96 8.42 -16.14
C LYS A 198 -7.82 7.41 -16.19
N GLN A 199 -7.65 6.64 -15.14
CA GLN A 199 -6.59 5.63 -15.04
C GLN A 199 -6.92 4.40 -15.90
N ALA A 200 -8.19 3.96 -15.91
CA ALA A 200 -8.64 2.88 -16.79
C ALA A 200 -8.47 3.27 -18.28
N LYS A 201 -8.82 4.51 -18.67
CA LYS A 201 -8.58 5.01 -20.04
C LYS A 201 -7.10 5.01 -20.41
N LYS A 202 -6.22 5.43 -19.47
CA LYS A 202 -4.76 5.39 -19.69
C LYS A 202 -4.25 3.98 -19.92
N LEU A 203 -4.70 3.00 -19.13
CA LEU A 203 -4.35 1.59 -19.32
C LEU A 203 -4.85 1.06 -20.67
N LEU A 204 -6.10 1.35 -21.04
CA LEU A 204 -6.65 0.93 -22.33
C LEU A 204 -5.95 1.58 -23.54
N GLN A 205 -5.44 2.81 -23.37
CA GLN A 205 -4.60 3.47 -24.40
C GLN A 205 -3.23 2.80 -24.52
N GLN A 206 -2.62 2.38 -23.39
CA GLN A 206 -1.36 1.64 -23.38
C GLN A 206 -1.48 0.26 -24.02
N GLU A 207 -2.63 -0.40 -23.85
CA GLU A 207 -2.96 -1.70 -24.47
C GLU A 207 -3.38 -1.57 -25.95
N GLY A 208 -3.42 -0.35 -26.49
CA GLY A 208 -3.82 -0.10 -27.90
C GLY A 208 -5.31 -0.33 -28.19
N ILE A 209 -6.14 -0.49 -27.18
CA ILE A 209 -7.60 -0.72 -27.31
C ILE A 209 -8.35 0.58 -27.56
N LEU A 210 -7.84 1.72 -27.09
CA LEU A 210 -8.39 3.06 -27.32
C LEU A 210 -7.41 3.93 -28.10
N PRO A 211 -7.89 4.76 -29.07
CA PRO A 211 -7.04 5.68 -29.79
C PRO A 211 -6.46 6.76 -28.88
N LEU A 212 -5.23 7.20 -29.19
CA LEU A 212 -4.47 8.20 -28.41
C LEU A 212 -5.05 9.62 -28.45
N ASP A 213 -5.99 9.90 -29.38
CA ASP A 213 -6.42 11.26 -29.73
C ASP A 213 -7.73 11.75 -29.08
N GLU A 214 -8.33 11.01 -28.15
CA GLU A 214 -9.46 11.58 -27.41
C GLU A 214 -8.94 12.51 -26.29
N PRO A 215 -9.24 13.84 -26.34
CA PRO A 215 -8.82 14.76 -25.30
C PRO A 215 -9.43 14.35 -23.97
N ILE A 216 -8.58 14.27 -22.96
CA ILE A 216 -8.99 14.05 -21.58
C ILE A 216 -9.79 15.29 -21.18
N ALA A 217 -11.13 15.23 -21.27
CA ALA A 217 -12.00 16.29 -20.77
C ALA A 217 -11.66 16.60 -19.31
N SER A 218 -11.26 17.84 -19.08
CA SER A 218 -10.83 18.43 -17.81
C SER A 218 -11.95 18.46 -16.77
#